data_814250f55200bea12bc614e8a74eef55
#
_entry.id   814250f55200bea12bc614e8a74eef55
#
_cell.length_a   1.000
_cell.length_b   1.000
_cell.length_c   1.000
_cell.angle_alpha   90.00
_cell.angle_beta   90.00
_cell.angle_gamma   90.00
#
_symmetry.space_group_name_H-M   'P 1'
#
loop_
_entity.id
_entity.type
_entity.pdbx_description
1 polymer ?
#
loop_
_entity_poly.entity_id
_entity_poly.type
_entity_poly.pdbx_seq_one_letter_code
_entity_poly.pdbx_strand_id
1 'polypeptide(L)'
;MCTSIVVNKKKTMVGWNLDIMDFEYRVRPTNEGVYIEVNDATEGWMPLFGANRRGDFVGMPTCWPHSDRSDPTGNDTNIILLDIDLLMMRKTLPEVRDFVNDNRVCSVPGLTFMASLSDSNGNVLHIVPGYGFRYYEKPTYKIMTNFPPFVQHPLKHPWMGLDRYQKAEELFSMATDDFDVKDCFNVLKEVSQTVCPTVISMVFDVTERTVYWCYDRNYYQIESKSF
;
A
#
# COMPACT_ATOMS: atom_id res chain seq x y z
N MET A 1 5.60 9.98 -0.57
CA MET A 1 4.38 9.91 0.29
C MET A 1 3.35 9.10 -0.46
N CYS A 2 2.47 8.36 0.19
CA CYS A 2 1.55 7.48 -0.55
C CYS A 2 0.24 7.30 0.21
N THR A 3 -0.77 6.71 -0.44
CA THR A 3 -2.03 6.33 0.19
C THR A 3 -2.41 4.92 -0.25
N SER A 4 -2.66 4.03 0.72
CA SER A 4 -3.19 2.69 0.51
C SER A 4 -4.58 2.60 1.12
N ILE A 5 -5.52 2.01 0.39
CA ILE A 5 -6.89 1.76 0.85
C ILE A 5 -7.29 0.33 0.52
N VAL A 6 -8.00 -0.32 1.43
CA VAL A 6 -8.67 -1.61 1.20
C VAL A 6 -10.12 -1.45 1.63
N VAL A 7 -11.06 -1.86 0.79
CA VAL A 7 -12.50 -1.77 1.04
C VAL A 7 -13.16 -3.11 0.78
N ASN A 8 -13.81 -3.65 1.79
CA ASN A 8 -14.57 -4.89 1.72
C ASN A 8 -16.06 -4.57 1.80
N LYS A 9 -16.72 -4.58 0.68
CA LYS A 9 -18.17 -4.49 0.52
C LYS A 9 -18.65 -5.75 -0.21
N LYS A 10 -19.57 -5.65 -1.12
CA LYS A 10 -19.98 -6.74 -2.01
C LYS A 10 -18.80 -7.31 -2.82
N LYS A 11 -17.88 -6.43 -3.20
CA LYS A 11 -16.57 -6.76 -3.75
C LYS A 11 -15.45 -6.27 -2.83
N THR A 12 -14.26 -6.83 -3.00
CA THR A 12 -13.05 -6.32 -2.35
C THR A 12 -12.28 -5.47 -3.36
N MET A 13 -12.08 -4.19 -3.01
CA MET A 13 -11.30 -3.23 -3.77
C MET A 13 -10.06 -2.82 -3.01
N VAL A 14 -8.92 -2.75 -3.68
CA VAL A 14 -7.70 -2.18 -3.14
C VAL A 14 -7.28 -1.00 -4.00
N GLY A 15 -6.95 0.12 -3.38
CA GLY A 15 -6.48 1.32 -4.07
C GLY A 15 -5.11 1.77 -3.56
N TRP A 16 -4.32 2.31 -4.47
CA TRP A 16 -2.99 2.79 -4.20
C TRP A 16 -2.67 4.07 -4.98
N ASN A 17 -2.22 5.12 -4.27
CA ASN A 17 -1.56 6.26 -4.87
C ASN A 17 -0.07 6.20 -4.57
N LEU A 18 0.74 6.15 -5.61
CA LEU A 18 2.19 6.34 -5.53
C LEU A 18 2.51 7.82 -5.67
N ASP A 19 3.01 8.42 -4.59
CA ASP A 19 3.40 9.82 -4.53
C ASP A 19 4.91 9.88 -4.35
N ILE A 20 5.66 10.09 -5.43
CA ILE A 20 7.13 10.15 -5.44
C ILE A 20 7.64 11.29 -6.30
N MET A 21 8.87 11.71 -6.01
CA MET A 21 9.68 12.64 -6.82
C MET A 21 11.06 12.04 -7.04
N ASP A 22 11.68 12.38 -8.13
CA ASP A 22 13.10 12.11 -8.45
C ASP A 22 13.47 10.61 -8.56
N PHE A 23 12.46 9.74 -8.79
CA PHE A 23 12.68 8.32 -9.09
C PHE A 23 12.09 7.96 -10.44
N GLU A 24 12.78 7.09 -11.17
CA GLU A 24 12.21 6.43 -12.33
C GLU A 24 11.27 5.32 -11.88
N TYR A 25 10.11 5.24 -12.50
CA TYR A 25 9.08 4.25 -12.20
C TYR A 25 8.41 3.77 -13.47
N ARG A 26 7.82 2.59 -13.42
CA ARG A 26 6.97 2.05 -14.48
C ARG A 26 5.94 1.07 -13.93
N VAL A 27 4.82 0.93 -14.62
CA VAL A 27 3.90 -0.19 -14.39
C VAL A 27 4.29 -1.31 -15.34
N ARG A 28 4.49 -2.51 -14.81
CA ARG A 28 4.83 -3.72 -15.57
C ARG A 28 3.73 -4.77 -15.42
N PRO A 29 2.80 -4.86 -16.39
CA PRO A 29 1.83 -5.95 -16.46
C PRO A 29 2.53 -7.24 -16.92
N THR A 30 2.21 -8.35 -16.23
CA THR A 30 2.70 -9.70 -16.54
C THR A 30 1.57 -10.71 -16.43
N ASN A 31 1.84 -12.00 -16.66
CA ASN A 31 0.87 -13.06 -16.38
C ASN A 31 0.77 -13.40 -14.88
N GLU A 32 1.75 -13.00 -14.08
CA GLU A 32 1.81 -13.28 -12.64
C GLU A 32 1.27 -12.12 -11.79
N GLY A 33 1.26 -10.90 -12.33
CA GLY A 33 0.84 -9.71 -11.61
C GLY A 33 0.97 -8.43 -12.41
N VAL A 34 0.52 -7.33 -11.83
CA VAL A 34 0.81 -5.97 -12.28
C VAL A 34 1.63 -5.29 -11.19
N TYR A 35 2.87 -4.98 -11.53
CA TYR A 35 3.85 -4.45 -10.59
C TYR A 35 4.16 -3.00 -10.92
N ILE A 36 4.25 -2.17 -9.90
CA ILE A 36 4.89 -0.87 -10.01
C ILE A 36 6.35 -1.09 -9.61
N GLU A 37 7.23 -0.88 -10.57
CA GLU A 37 8.67 -0.99 -10.38
C GLU A 37 9.29 0.40 -10.26
N VAL A 38 10.24 0.51 -9.34
CA VAL A 38 11.07 1.70 -9.15
C VAL A 38 12.50 1.34 -9.47
N ASN A 39 13.21 2.22 -10.18
CA ASN A 39 14.61 2.02 -10.52
C ASN A 39 15.50 2.49 -9.36
N ASP A 40 16.12 1.54 -8.69
CA ASP A 40 17.14 1.80 -7.68
C ASP A 40 18.51 1.86 -8.36
N ALA A 41 19.36 2.80 -7.96
CA ALA A 41 20.67 3.00 -8.58
C ALA A 41 21.63 1.80 -8.41
N THR A 42 21.39 0.96 -7.38
CA THR A 42 22.24 -0.21 -7.04
C THR A 42 21.61 -1.50 -7.53
N GLU A 43 20.31 -1.69 -7.26
CA GLU A 43 19.57 -2.94 -7.49
C GLU A 43 18.84 -2.97 -8.85
N GLY A 44 18.72 -1.81 -9.53
CA GLY A 44 17.96 -1.66 -10.77
C GLY A 44 16.45 -1.66 -10.52
N TRP A 45 15.69 -2.20 -11.48
CA TRP A 45 14.22 -2.21 -11.40
C TRP A 45 13.69 -3.20 -10.36
N MET A 46 13.13 -2.68 -9.28
CA MET A 46 12.55 -3.48 -8.20
C MET A 46 11.02 -3.40 -8.19
N PRO A 47 10.29 -4.53 -8.15
CA PRO A 47 8.84 -4.57 -8.02
C PRO A 47 8.49 -4.29 -6.54
N LEU A 48 8.13 -3.05 -6.23
CA LEU A 48 7.89 -2.63 -4.84
C LEU A 48 6.41 -2.60 -4.45
N PHE A 49 5.51 -2.41 -5.43
CA PHE A 49 4.08 -2.26 -5.19
C PHE A 49 3.28 -2.98 -6.26
N GLY A 50 2.00 -3.24 -5.96
CA GLY A 50 1.07 -3.77 -6.94
C GLY A 50 0.33 -5.00 -6.48
N ALA A 51 -0.25 -5.73 -7.45
CA ALA A 51 -1.07 -6.91 -7.22
C ALA A 51 -0.54 -8.13 -7.96
N ASN A 52 -0.76 -9.31 -7.40
CA ASN A 52 -0.45 -10.57 -8.05
C ASN A 52 -1.72 -11.38 -8.39
N ARG A 53 -1.58 -12.41 -9.25
CA ARG A 53 -2.69 -13.26 -9.69
C ARG A 53 -3.32 -14.10 -8.57
N ARG A 54 -2.64 -14.31 -7.44
CA ARG A 54 -3.19 -14.97 -6.25
C ARG A 54 -4.24 -14.10 -5.54
N GLY A 55 -4.19 -12.77 -5.77
CA GLY A 55 -5.09 -11.79 -5.18
C GLY A 55 -4.49 -11.03 -4.01
N ASP A 56 -3.17 -11.10 -3.85
CA ASP A 56 -2.48 -10.27 -2.87
C ASP A 56 -2.16 -8.91 -3.46
N PHE A 57 -2.12 -7.92 -2.59
CA PHE A 57 -1.70 -6.57 -2.91
C PHE A 57 -0.67 -6.06 -1.90
N VAL A 58 0.30 -5.30 -2.42
CA VAL A 58 1.35 -4.65 -1.65
C VAL A 58 1.33 -3.15 -1.92
N GLY A 59 1.17 -2.36 -0.86
CA GLY A 59 1.39 -0.94 -0.83
C GLY A 59 2.36 -0.58 0.29
N MET A 60 3.37 0.26 0.01
CA MET A 60 4.44 0.56 0.96
C MET A 60 4.63 2.08 1.12
N PRO A 61 3.80 2.76 1.93
CA PRO A 61 4.00 4.18 2.20
C PRO A 61 5.18 4.42 3.14
N THR A 62 5.81 5.59 3.00
CA THR A 62 6.79 6.06 4.00
C THR A 62 6.09 6.56 5.25
N CYS A 63 6.70 6.36 6.42
CA CYS A 63 6.22 6.81 7.72
C CYS A 63 6.90 8.11 8.15
N TRP A 64 6.13 9.06 8.62
CA TRP A 64 6.63 10.28 9.22
C TRP A 64 5.98 10.52 10.60
N PRO A 65 6.77 10.90 11.61
CA PRO A 65 8.24 11.01 11.57
C PRO A 65 8.92 9.64 11.43
N HIS A 66 10.17 9.66 10.96
CA HIS A 66 11.04 8.49 11.02
C HIS A 66 11.20 8.02 12.47
N SER A 67 11.35 6.73 12.67
CA SER A 67 11.62 6.12 13.96
C SER A 67 12.97 5.40 13.95
N ASP A 68 13.91 5.82 14.79
CA ASP A 68 15.20 5.14 14.96
C ASP A 68 15.03 3.65 15.33
N ARG A 69 13.86 3.28 15.88
CA ARG A 69 13.51 1.88 16.15
C ARG A 69 13.27 1.06 14.88
N SER A 70 13.06 1.71 13.73
CA SER A 70 12.91 1.06 12.44
C SER A 70 14.25 0.76 11.76
N ASP A 71 15.35 1.34 12.23
CA ASP A 71 16.66 1.12 11.65
C ASP A 71 17.14 -0.33 11.88
N PRO A 72 17.88 -0.89 10.93
CA PRO A 72 18.41 -2.25 11.04
C PRO A 72 19.34 -2.42 12.25
N THR A 73 19.19 -3.54 12.96
CA THR A 73 20.14 -3.97 13.99
C THR A 73 20.44 -5.45 13.80
N GLY A 74 21.69 -5.78 13.48
CA GLY A 74 22.08 -7.17 13.30
C GLY A 74 21.41 -7.86 12.11
N ASN A 75 20.70 -8.98 12.34
CA ASN A 75 20.11 -9.82 11.32
C ASN A 75 18.61 -9.54 11.08
N ASP A 76 18.15 -8.33 11.28
CA ASP A 76 16.75 -7.97 11.05
C ASP A 76 16.36 -8.15 9.59
N THR A 77 15.11 -8.51 9.36
CA THR A 77 14.56 -8.60 8.00
C THR A 77 14.04 -7.24 7.55
N ASN A 78 14.50 -6.79 6.40
CA ASN A 78 14.00 -5.57 5.79
C ASN A 78 12.57 -5.76 5.29
N ILE A 79 11.68 -4.81 5.60
CA ILE A 79 10.27 -4.83 5.20
C ILE A 79 10.10 -4.92 3.68
N ILE A 80 10.98 -4.30 2.89
CA ILE A 80 10.95 -4.34 1.43
C ILE A 80 11.06 -5.80 0.92
N LEU A 81 11.90 -6.62 1.56
CA LEU A 81 12.06 -8.03 1.17
C LEU A 81 10.80 -8.85 1.47
N LEU A 82 10.12 -8.58 2.60
CA LEU A 82 8.86 -9.23 2.93
C LEU A 82 7.74 -8.85 1.96
N ASP A 83 7.69 -7.59 1.57
CA ASP A 83 6.73 -7.07 0.61
C ASP A 83 6.95 -7.70 -0.77
N ILE A 84 8.20 -7.82 -1.23
CA ILE A 84 8.56 -8.51 -2.47
C ILE A 84 8.23 -10.00 -2.37
N ASP A 85 8.47 -10.66 -1.24
CA ASP A 85 8.14 -12.09 -1.06
C ASP A 85 6.62 -12.35 -1.19
N LEU A 86 5.78 -11.47 -0.65
CA LEU A 86 4.33 -11.56 -0.84
C LEU A 86 3.93 -11.27 -2.30
N LEU A 87 4.45 -10.17 -2.87
CA LEU A 87 4.11 -9.73 -4.22
C LEU A 87 4.53 -10.78 -5.28
N MET A 88 5.69 -11.41 -5.08
CA MET A 88 6.21 -12.48 -5.94
C MET A 88 5.67 -13.87 -5.57
N MET A 89 4.64 -13.96 -4.72
CA MET A 89 3.99 -15.20 -4.29
C MET A 89 4.92 -16.22 -3.60
N ARG A 90 6.07 -15.80 -3.07
CA ARG A 90 7.00 -16.63 -2.31
C ARG A 90 6.47 -16.91 -0.90
N LYS A 91 5.68 -15.97 -0.34
CA LYS A 91 4.96 -16.09 0.91
C LYS A 91 3.48 -15.76 0.72
N THR A 92 2.64 -16.30 1.58
CA THR A 92 1.23 -15.89 1.75
C THR A 92 1.11 -14.81 2.82
N LEU A 93 0.00 -14.08 2.86
CA LEU A 93 -0.25 -13.09 3.91
C LEU A 93 -0.21 -13.69 5.33
N PRO A 94 -0.80 -14.89 5.60
CA PRO A 94 -0.62 -15.56 6.89
C PRO A 94 0.84 -15.86 7.25
N GLU A 95 1.66 -16.34 6.29
CA GLU A 95 3.09 -16.61 6.53
C GLU A 95 3.87 -15.32 6.83
N VAL A 96 3.53 -14.19 6.17
CA VAL A 96 4.13 -12.88 6.50
C VAL A 96 3.69 -12.46 7.91
N ARG A 97 2.41 -12.61 8.27
CA ARG A 97 1.90 -12.30 9.61
C ARG A 97 2.63 -13.10 10.68
N ASP A 98 2.75 -14.40 10.48
CA ASP A 98 3.41 -15.29 11.45
C ASP A 98 4.90 -14.95 11.58
N PHE A 99 5.54 -14.60 10.44
CA PHE A 99 6.92 -14.16 10.43
C PHE A 99 7.14 -12.88 11.26
N VAL A 100 6.31 -11.84 11.08
CA VAL A 100 6.46 -10.57 11.81
C VAL A 100 6.04 -10.67 13.28
N ASN A 101 5.30 -11.72 13.66
CA ASN A 101 5.02 -12.03 15.05
C ASN A 101 6.26 -12.55 15.79
N ASP A 102 7.10 -13.31 15.11
CA ASP A 102 8.25 -14.01 15.70
C ASP A 102 9.58 -13.30 15.46
N ASN A 103 9.62 -12.35 14.51
CA ASN A 103 10.85 -11.71 14.07
C ASN A 103 10.73 -10.19 14.06
N ARG A 104 11.84 -9.52 14.35
CA ARG A 104 11.94 -8.08 14.18
C ARG A 104 12.05 -7.74 12.70
N VAL A 105 11.24 -6.76 12.28
CA VAL A 105 11.27 -6.17 10.94
C VAL A 105 11.85 -4.77 11.02
N CYS A 106 12.80 -4.47 10.15
CA CYS A 106 13.43 -3.16 10.00
C CYS A 106 13.03 -2.48 8.69
N SER A 107 13.37 -1.23 8.56
CA SER A 107 13.30 -0.46 7.33
C SER A 107 14.72 -0.18 6.80
N VAL A 108 14.88 0.88 6.01
CA VAL A 108 16.22 1.35 5.61
C VAL A 108 16.72 2.42 6.60
N PRO A 109 18.04 2.59 6.77
CA PRO A 109 18.56 3.60 7.69
C PRO A 109 18.03 5.01 7.36
N GLY A 110 17.51 5.70 8.38
CA GLY A 110 17.03 7.08 8.26
C GLY A 110 15.68 7.26 7.55
N LEU A 111 15.03 6.18 7.10
CA LEU A 111 13.72 6.24 6.45
C LEU A 111 12.86 5.04 6.85
N THR A 112 11.68 5.30 7.42
CA THR A 112 10.74 4.24 7.78
C THR A 112 9.75 4.01 6.64
N PHE A 113 9.82 2.84 5.99
CA PHE A 113 8.74 2.31 5.16
C PHE A 113 7.75 1.54 6.03
N MET A 114 6.48 1.61 5.67
CA MET A 114 5.40 0.79 6.24
C MET A 114 4.87 -0.14 5.16
N ALA A 115 4.20 -1.22 5.55
CA ALA A 115 3.50 -2.09 4.61
C ALA A 115 2.00 -2.12 4.88
N SER A 116 1.22 -1.96 3.83
CA SER A 116 -0.22 -2.21 3.77
C SER A 116 -0.43 -3.37 2.82
N LEU A 117 -0.57 -4.57 3.37
CA LEU A 117 -0.69 -5.83 2.65
C LEU A 117 -2.12 -6.32 2.71
N SER A 118 -2.63 -6.90 1.63
CA SER A 118 -3.92 -7.57 1.63
C SER A 118 -3.91 -8.86 0.83
N ASP A 119 -4.85 -9.75 1.10
CA ASP A 119 -5.02 -11.03 0.40
C ASP A 119 -6.35 -11.13 -0.35
N SER A 120 -6.53 -12.23 -1.05
CA SER A 120 -7.74 -12.55 -1.82
C SER A 120 -9.01 -12.67 -0.99
N ASN A 121 -8.90 -12.82 0.32
CA ASN A 121 -10.03 -12.91 1.25
C ASN A 121 -10.44 -11.52 1.77
N GLY A 122 -9.67 -10.47 1.44
CA GLY A 122 -9.86 -9.10 1.93
C GLY A 122 -9.28 -8.89 3.33
N ASN A 123 -8.45 -9.80 3.83
CA ASN A 123 -7.69 -9.58 5.06
C ASN A 123 -6.61 -8.53 4.83
N VAL A 124 -6.27 -7.78 5.88
CA VAL A 124 -5.28 -6.70 5.81
C VAL A 124 -4.24 -6.88 6.91
N LEU A 125 -2.98 -6.74 6.55
CA LEU A 125 -1.86 -6.68 7.47
C LEU A 125 -1.13 -5.34 7.30
N HIS A 126 -1.14 -4.53 8.35
CA HIS A 126 -0.35 -3.32 8.45
C HIS A 126 0.91 -3.60 9.28
N ILE A 127 2.07 -3.34 8.70
CA ILE A 127 3.37 -3.46 9.39
C ILE A 127 4.01 -2.07 9.43
N VAL A 128 4.45 -1.66 10.62
CA VAL A 128 5.18 -0.40 10.80
C VAL A 128 6.44 -0.71 11.61
N PRO A 129 7.60 -0.84 10.96
CA PRO A 129 8.87 -1.09 11.64
C PRO A 129 9.10 -0.11 12.79
N GLY A 130 9.53 -0.62 13.94
CA GLY A 130 9.69 0.17 15.16
C GLY A 130 8.43 0.43 15.97
N TYR A 131 7.24 0.19 15.40
CA TYR A 131 5.94 0.35 16.07
C TYR A 131 5.14 -0.96 16.18
N GLY A 132 5.46 -1.98 15.36
CA GLY A 132 4.81 -3.28 15.37
C GLY A 132 3.90 -3.50 14.14
N PHE A 133 2.90 -4.36 14.30
CA PHE A 133 1.97 -4.70 13.23
C PHE A 133 0.53 -4.86 13.75
N ARG A 134 -0.45 -4.85 12.83
CA ARG A 134 -1.85 -5.19 13.09
C ARG A 134 -2.41 -6.01 11.93
N TYR A 135 -3.00 -7.15 12.27
CA TYR A 135 -3.77 -7.97 11.34
C TYR A 135 -5.26 -7.71 11.54
N TYR A 136 -5.96 -7.55 10.43
CA TYR A 136 -7.40 -7.30 10.39
C TYR A 136 -8.06 -8.35 9.50
N GLU A 137 -8.95 -9.13 10.07
CA GLU A 137 -9.71 -10.14 9.35
C GLU A 137 -10.88 -9.45 8.65
N LYS A 138 -10.82 -9.37 7.33
CA LYS A 138 -11.82 -8.80 6.41
C LYS A 138 -12.51 -7.53 6.95
N PRO A 139 -11.76 -6.48 7.31
CA PRO A 139 -12.34 -5.25 7.83
C PRO A 139 -13.18 -4.55 6.76
N THR A 140 -14.23 -3.80 7.14
CA THR A 140 -15.05 -3.04 6.19
C THR A 140 -14.19 -2.13 5.30
N TYR A 141 -13.22 -1.43 5.90
CA TYR A 141 -12.16 -0.73 5.18
C TYR A 141 -10.92 -0.57 6.05
N LYS A 142 -9.78 -0.35 5.40
CA LYS A 142 -8.53 0.10 6.01
C LYS A 142 -7.86 1.14 5.15
N ILE A 143 -7.22 2.09 5.82
CA ILE A 143 -6.49 3.20 5.20
C ILE A 143 -5.10 3.24 5.84
N MET A 144 -4.07 3.43 5.03
CA MET A 144 -2.72 3.76 5.47
C MET A 144 -2.19 4.91 4.62
N THR A 145 -1.72 5.96 5.28
CA THR A 145 -1.06 7.09 4.63
C THR A 145 0.39 7.18 5.10
N ASN A 146 0.84 8.29 5.66
CA ASN A 146 2.25 8.47 6.02
C ASN A 146 2.51 8.56 7.53
N PHE A 147 1.63 7.99 8.35
CA PHE A 147 1.80 7.88 9.80
C PHE A 147 1.35 6.48 10.28
N PRO A 148 1.83 6.01 11.45
CA PRO A 148 1.43 4.71 11.99
C PRO A 148 -0.07 4.71 12.37
N PRO A 149 -0.95 3.96 11.67
CA PRO A 149 -2.40 4.12 11.83
C PRO A 149 -2.98 3.52 13.13
N PHE A 150 -2.18 2.78 13.90
CA PHE A 150 -2.62 2.07 15.11
C PHE A 150 -1.88 2.48 16.39
N VAL A 151 -1.09 3.55 16.34
CA VAL A 151 -0.35 4.06 17.48
C VAL A 151 -1.05 5.30 18.03
N GLN A 152 -1.26 5.37 19.36
CA GLN A 152 -1.74 6.58 19.99
C GLN A 152 -0.68 7.67 19.89
N HIS A 153 -1.03 8.79 19.30
CA HIS A 153 -0.13 9.90 19.08
C HIS A 153 -0.35 11.02 20.10
N PRO A 154 0.69 11.51 20.73
CA PRO A 154 0.62 12.85 21.30
C PRO A 154 0.46 13.83 20.12
N LEU A 155 -0.60 14.63 20.16
CA LEU A 155 -1.02 15.57 19.08
C LEU A 155 -0.02 16.73 18.83
N LYS A 156 1.27 16.55 19.05
CA LYS A 156 2.27 17.64 19.01
C LYS A 156 2.78 17.98 17.60
N HIS A 157 2.50 17.16 16.59
CA HIS A 157 2.94 17.43 15.23
C HIS A 157 1.80 17.15 14.24
N PRO A 158 1.65 17.95 13.19
CA PRO A 158 0.76 17.59 12.08
C PRO A 158 1.28 16.30 11.46
N TRP A 159 0.52 15.22 11.59
CA TRP A 159 0.86 13.93 11.00
C TRP A 159 0.77 14.05 9.47
N MET A 160 1.86 13.72 8.83
CA MET A 160 1.91 13.75 7.36
C MET A 160 0.89 12.75 6.79
N GLY A 161 -0.03 13.25 5.96
CA GLY A 161 -1.10 12.45 5.36
C GLY A 161 -2.33 12.24 6.25
N LEU A 162 -2.44 12.93 7.38
CA LEU A 162 -3.66 12.89 8.22
C LEU A 162 -4.87 13.46 7.48
N ASP A 163 -4.68 14.52 6.71
CA ASP A 163 -5.68 15.13 5.84
C ASP A 163 -6.26 14.13 4.83
N ARG A 164 -5.39 13.38 4.17
CA ARG A 164 -5.78 12.33 3.21
C ARG A 164 -6.45 11.15 3.89
N TYR A 165 -5.97 10.76 5.06
CA TYR A 165 -6.59 9.72 5.87
C TYR A 165 -8.02 10.09 6.24
N GLN A 166 -8.23 11.30 6.79
CA GLN A 166 -9.55 11.81 7.19
C GLN A 166 -10.49 11.96 6.00
N LYS A 167 -9.98 12.42 4.84
CA LYS A 167 -10.77 12.54 3.62
C LYS A 167 -11.22 11.18 3.10
N ALA A 168 -10.32 10.18 3.07
CA ALA A 168 -10.69 8.82 2.69
C ALA A 168 -11.70 8.20 3.68
N GLU A 169 -11.53 8.42 4.98
CA GLU A 169 -12.45 7.93 6.02
C GLU A 169 -13.86 8.55 5.87
N GLU A 170 -13.95 9.84 5.59
CA GLU A 170 -15.20 10.52 5.26
C GLU A 170 -15.92 9.84 4.07
N LEU A 171 -15.19 9.62 2.97
CA LEU A 171 -15.73 9.00 1.77
C LEU A 171 -16.18 7.55 2.02
N PHE A 172 -15.44 6.77 2.79
CA PHE A 172 -15.83 5.39 3.13
C PHE A 172 -17.00 5.31 4.09
N SER A 173 -17.22 6.31 4.94
CA SER A 173 -18.42 6.37 5.79
C SER A 173 -19.70 6.48 4.99
N MET A 174 -19.63 7.00 3.76
CA MET A 174 -20.76 7.16 2.83
C MET A 174 -20.82 6.05 1.77
N ALA A 175 -19.80 5.16 1.72
CA ALA A 175 -19.70 4.12 0.71
C ALA A 175 -20.78 3.06 0.87
N THR A 176 -21.55 2.80 -0.20
CA THR A 176 -22.56 1.77 -0.27
C THR A 176 -21.96 0.38 -0.51
N ASP A 177 -22.81 -0.65 -0.47
CA ASP A 177 -22.39 -2.02 -0.75
C ASP A 177 -21.97 -2.24 -2.23
N ASP A 178 -22.44 -1.41 -3.15
CA ASP A 178 -22.11 -1.46 -4.58
C ASP A 178 -20.82 -0.70 -4.93
N PHE A 179 -19.96 -0.41 -3.93
CA PHE A 179 -18.66 0.23 -4.11
C PHE A 179 -17.82 -0.52 -5.14
N ASP A 180 -17.40 0.18 -6.21
CA ASP A 180 -16.74 -0.39 -7.38
C ASP A 180 -15.39 0.28 -7.71
N VAL A 181 -14.82 -0.08 -8.86
CA VAL A 181 -13.56 0.47 -9.39
C VAL A 181 -13.62 1.98 -9.56
N LYS A 182 -14.75 2.51 -10.05
CA LYS A 182 -14.93 3.96 -10.26
C LYS A 182 -14.97 4.70 -8.95
N ASP A 183 -15.65 4.17 -7.94
CA ASP A 183 -15.69 4.75 -6.60
C ASP A 183 -14.31 4.74 -5.96
N CYS A 184 -13.55 3.64 -6.14
CA CYS A 184 -12.19 3.54 -5.66
C CYS A 184 -11.28 4.60 -6.30
N PHE A 185 -11.35 4.80 -7.62
CA PHE A 185 -10.63 5.90 -8.29
C PHE A 185 -11.09 7.28 -7.84
N ASN A 186 -12.37 7.49 -7.55
CA ASN A 186 -12.85 8.74 -7.00
C ASN A 186 -12.21 9.04 -5.63
N VAL A 187 -12.11 8.04 -4.74
CA VAL A 187 -11.38 8.21 -3.48
C VAL A 187 -9.92 8.55 -3.73
N LEU A 188 -9.21 7.79 -4.59
CA LEU A 188 -7.81 8.05 -4.92
C LEU A 188 -7.59 9.44 -5.51
N LYS A 189 -8.52 9.93 -6.32
CA LYS A 189 -8.50 11.29 -6.89
C LYS A 189 -8.59 12.35 -5.79
N GLU A 190 -9.54 12.21 -4.86
CA GLU A 190 -9.76 13.16 -3.77
C GLU A 190 -8.58 13.22 -2.78
N VAL A 191 -7.82 12.12 -2.63
CA VAL A 191 -6.63 12.05 -1.77
C VAL A 191 -5.31 12.15 -2.54
N SER A 192 -5.35 12.49 -3.83
CA SER A 192 -4.15 12.68 -4.64
C SER A 192 -3.42 13.97 -4.29
N GLN A 193 -2.12 14.04 -4.59
CA GLN A 193 -1.26 15.15 -4.20
C GLN A 193 -0.61 15.85 -5.39
N THR A 194 -0.22 17.12 -5.17
CA THR A 194 0.51 17.95 -6.14
C THR A 194 1.92 18.31 -5.66
N VAL A 195 2.15 18.41 -4.35
CA VAL A 195 3.46 18.81 -3.78
C VAL A 195 4.48 17.68 -3.88
N CYS A 196 4.10 16.47 -3.46
CA CYS A 196 4.80 15.25 -3.83
C CYS A 196 3.84 14.52 -4.78
N PRO A 197 3.95 14.72 -6.09
CA PRO A 197 2.87 14.44 -7.01
C PRO A 197 2.49 12.96 -7.00
N THR A 198 1.18 12.71 -7.07
CA THR A 198 0.68 11.36 -7.35
C THR A 198 0.98 11.04 -8.81
N VAL A 199 1.90 10.12 -9.03
CA VAL A 199 2.38 9.73 -10.37
C VAL A 199 1.69 8.48 -10.91
N ILE A 200 1.20 7.61 -10.04
CA ILE A 200 0.38 6.44 -10.38
C ILE A 200 -0.78 6.35 -9.40
N SER A 201 -1.99 6.17 -9.93
CA SER A 201 -3.14 5.68 -9.18
C SER A 201 -3.50 4.29 -9.68
N MET A 202 -3.57 3.30 -8.79
CA MET A 202 -3.86 1.90 -9.12
C MET A 202 -5.04 1.41 -8.31
N VAL A 203 -5.95 0.67 -8.94
CA VAL A 203 -7.08 -0.02 -8.30
C VAL A 203 -7.02 -1.49 -8.66
N PHE A 204 -7.14 -2.36 -7.68
CA PHE A 204 -7.27 -3.79 -7.86
C PHE A 204 -8.68 -4.25 -7.45
N ASP A 205 -9.48 -4.69 -8.41
CA ASP A 205 -10.69 -5.48 -8.14
C ASP A 205 -10.25 -6.91 -7.83
N VAL A 206 -10.16 -7.24 -6.56
CA VAL A 206 -9.72 -8.55 -6.06
C VAL A 206 -10.68 -9.65 -6.49
N THR A 207 -11.98 -9.33 -6.56
CA THR A 207 -13.04 -10.27 -6.92
C THR A 207 -12.96 -10.68 -8.40
N GLU A 208 -12.78 -9.69 -9.28
CA GLU A 208 -12.67 -9.91 -10.73
C GLU A 208 -11.23 -10.19 -11.19
N ARG A 209 -10.26 -10.19 -10.29
CA ARG A 209 -8.83 -10.37 -10.63
C ARG A 209 -8.34 -9.39 -11.69
N THR A 210 -8.75 -8.14 -11.62
CA THR A 210 -8.41 -7.12 -12.60
C THR A 210 -7.77 -5.92 -11.92
N VAL A 211 -6.60 -5.53 -12.41
CA VAL A 211 -5.88 -4.33 -11.99
C VAL A 211 -6.12 -3.23 -13.02
N TYR A 212 -6.41 -2.04 -12.53
CA TYR A 212 -6.59 -0.81 -13.31
C TYR A 212 -5.59 0.23 -12.83
N TRP A 213 -5.04 1.05 -13.73
CA TRP A 213 -4.13 2.12 -13.34
C TRP A 213 -4.19 3.31 -14.30
N CYS A 214 -3.80 4.46 -13.78
CA CYS A 214 -3.54 5.66 -14.59
C CYS A 214 -2.29 6.38 -14.10
N TYR A 215 -1.70 7.17 -14.97
CA TYR A 215 -0.53 8.00 -14.70
C TYR A 215 -0.92 9.44 -14.47
N ASP A 216 -0.13 10.15 -13.67
CA ASP A 216 -0.15 11.61 -13.50
C ASP A 216 -1.55 12.19 -13.21
N ARG A 217 -2.37 11.42 -12.45
CA ARG A 217 -3.77 11.77 -12.13
C ARG A 217 -4.66 11.94 -13.37
N ASN A 218 -4.31 11.30 -14.49
CA ASN A 218 -5.15 11.29 -15.68
C ASN A 218 -6.24 10.21 -15.60
N TYR A 219 -7.23 10.43 -14.74
CA TYR A 219 -8.35 9.49 -14.50
C TYR A 219 -9.29 9.30 -15.70
N TYR A 220 -9.02 9.94 -16.82
CA TYR A 220 -9.73 9.75 -18.10
C TYR A 220 -9.06 8.69 -18.99
N GLN A 221 -7.82 8.32 -18.68
CA GLN A 221 -7.06 7.33 -19.43
C GLN A 221 -6.61 6.22 -18.47
N ILE A 222 -7.46 5.22 -18.31
CA ILE A 222 -7.24 4.09 -17.40
C ILE A 222 -6.86 2.87 -18.23
N GLU A 223 -5.71 2.30 -17.93
CA GLU A 223 -5.25 1.01 -18.44
C GLU A 223 -5.70 -0.11 -17.51
N SER A 224 -5.76 -1.36 -18.02
CA SER A 224 -6.13 -2.51 -17.20
C SER A 224 -5.48 -3.81 -17.64
N LYS A 225 -5.42 -4.76 -16.71
CA LYS A 225 -4.96 -6.14 -16.91
C LYS A 225 -5.75 -7.08 -16.01
N SER A 226 -6.35 -8.11 -16.61
CA SER A 226 -6.99 -9.23 -15.89
C SER A 226 -6.05 -10.45 -15.85
N PHE A 227 -6.20 -11.30 -14.83
CA PHE A 227 -5.43 -12.53 -14.60
C PHE A 227 -6.27 -13.78 -14.81
#